data_89fcb169f5d3a9d15f9fae41615607ca
#
_entry.id   89fcb169f5d3a9d15f9fae41615607ca
#
_cell.length_a   1.000
_cell.length_b   1.000
_cell.length_c   1.000
_cell.angle_alpha   90.00
_cell.angle_beta   90.00
_cell.angle_gamma   90.00
#
_symmetry.space_group_name_H-M   'P 1'
#
loop_
_entity.id
_entity.type
_entity.pdbx_description
1 polymer ?
#
loop_
_entity_poly.entity_id
_entity_poly.type
_entity_poly.pdbx_seq_one_letter_code
_entity_poly.pdbx_strand_id
1 'polypeptide(L)'
;MSDQPLVAVSLKMYLSAARTRSWVRSVVDLLGDPGPVEVAPLPSFPVLESTAQTLADTAIAWGAQDCASSEAGAQTGEVSAEVLAELGCRYVEVGHAERRRLFAEDQATVLAKTRQVIQAGLTPLYCVGELEHRTPRAAAEICIEEFDHLAADSPVLAGGHPLVLAYEPVWAIGAAEPAPAGHAAEVCGRLREHALRTAPAVRVIYGGAAGPGTFTGLKESADGLFLGRFAHDPHALATVVAEVRQHAINPRTRTRSGY
;
A
#
# COMPACT_ATOMS: atom_id res chain seq x y z
N MET A 1 -8.92 -3.39 14.86
CA MET A 1 -8.38 -3.39 13.47
C MET A 1 -9.55 -3.48 12.50
N SER A 2 -9.48 -2.71 11.43
CA SER A 2 -10.44 -2.86 10.34
C SER A 2 -10.10 -4.15 9.58
N ASP A 3 -11.01 -5.14 9.61
CA ASP A 3 -10.95 -6.34 8.76
C ASP A 3 -11.26 -5.98 7.29
N GLN A 4 -11.28 -4.70 6.98
CA GLN A 4 -11.62 -4.17 5.66
C GLN A 4 -10.46 -4.36 4.69
N PRO A 5 -10.72 -4.92 3.51
CA PRO A 5 -9.73 -4.94 2.44
C PRO A 5 -9.32 -3.52 2.05
N LEU A 6 -8.03 -3.33 1.74
CA LEU A 6 -7.49 -2.04 1.29
C LEU A 6 -7.28 -2.02 -0.22
N VAL A 7 -7.78 -0.98 -0.89
CA VAL A 7 -7.41 -0.64 -2.26
C VAL A 7 -6.64 0.68 -2.23
N ALA A 8 -5.32 0.60 -2.21
CA ALA A 8 -4.43 1.75 -2.30
C ALA A 8 -4.06 2.03 -3.77
N VAL A 9 -3.79 3.30 -4.10
CA VAL A 9 -3.46 3.72 -5.48
C VAL A 9 -2.28 4.67 -5.46
N SER A 10 -1.10 4.25 -5.94
CA SER A 10 0.00 5.18 -6.20
C SER A 10 -0.20 5.85 -7.55
N LEU A 11 -0.47 7.16 -7.54
CA LEU A 11 -0.62 7.95 -8.77
C LEU A 11 0.74 8.25 -9.43
N LYS A 12 1.83 7.99 -8.70
CA LYS A 12 3.19 8.31 -9.14
C LYS A 12 3.26 9.76 -9.65
N MET A 13 4.02 10.08 -10.69
CA MET A 13 4.12 11.42 -11.25
C MET A 13 3.48 11.57 -12.65
N TYR A 14 2.49 10.71 -12.97
CA TYR A 14 1.88 10.72 -14.30
C TYR A 14 0.85 11.84 -14.51
N LEU A 15 0.16 12.25 -13.44
CA LEU A 15 -0.92 13.21 -13.55
C LEU A 15 -0.44 14.62 -13.17
N SER A 16 -0.82 15.62 -13.98
CA SER A 16 -0.64 17.02 -13.59
C SER A 16 -1.52 17.36 -12.38
N ALA A 17 -1.20 18.46 -11.67
CA ALA A 17 -1.98 18.90 -10.53
C ALA A 17 -3.48 19.09 -10.85
N ALA A 18 -3.81 19.65 -12.03
CA ALA A 18 -5.19 19.82 -12.46
C ALA A 18 -5.87 18.46 -12.71
N ARG A 19 -5.19 17.53 -13.38
CA ARG A 19 -5.72 16.19 -13.65
C ARG A 19 -5.88 15.39 -12.37
N THR A 20 -4.95 15.49 -11.41
CA THR A 20 -5.06 14.84 -10.10
C THR A 20 -6.29 15.33 -9.34
N ARG A 21 -6.50 16.65 -9.25
CA ARG A 21 -7.70 17.21 -8.61
C ARG A 21 -9.01 16.76 -9.27
N SER A 22 -9.02 16.69 -10.61
CA SER A 22 -10.18 16.15 -11.35
C SER A 22 -10.39 14.68 -11.06
N TRP A 23 -9.30 13.90 -11.05
CA TRP A 23 -9.33 12.47 -10.75
C TRP A 23 -9.88 12.20 -9.35
N VAL A 24 -9.40 12.92 -8.31
CA VAL A 24 -9.89 12.76 -6.93
C VAL A 24 -11.38 13.04 -6.83
N ARG A 25 -11.88 14.13 -7.45
CA ARG A 25 -13.32 14.42 -7.50
C ARG A 25 -14.10 13.30 -8.18
N SER A 26 -13.63 12.82 -9.33
CA SER A 26 -14.29 11.70 -10.02
C SER A 26 -14.33 10.43 -9.17
N VAL A 27 -13.28 10.15 -8.39
CA VAL A 27 -13.27 9.01 -7.46
C VAL A 27 -14.34 9.19 -6.37
N VAL A 28 -14.48 10.39 -5.80
CA VAL A 28 -15.54 10.68 -4.81
C VAL A 28 -16.92 10.48 -5.44
N ASP A 29 -17.15 11.03 -6.64
CA ASP A 29 -18.44 10.93 -7.33
C ASP A 29 -18.81 9.48 -7.68
N LEU A 30 -17.82 8.67 -8.11
CA LEU A 30 -18.05 7.29 -8.54
C LEU A 30 -18.18 6.30 -7.38
N LEU A 31 -17.42 6.50 -6.30
CA LEU A 31 -17.42 5.54 -5.19
C LEU A 31 -18.47 5.90 -4.13
N GLY A 32 -18.76 7.19 -3.92
CA GLY A 32 -19.58 7.63 -2.80
C GLY A 32 -19.03 7.08 -1.48
N ASP A 33 -19.80 6.24 -0.80
CA ASP A 33 -19.33 5.43 0.32
C ASP A 33 -18.79 4.09 -0.19
N PRO A 34 -17.47 3.83 -0.08
CA PRO A 34 -16.89 2.55 -0.49
C PRO A 34 -17.33 1.36 0.37
N GLY A 35 -18.08 1.58 1.47
CA GLY A 35 -18.63 0.54 2.33
C GLY A 35 -17.54 -0.26 3.06
N PRO A 36 -17.53 -1.60 2.94
CA PRO A 36 -16.56 -2.44 3.65
C PRO A 36 -15.17 -2.46 3.01
N VAL A 37 -14.89 -1.59 2.05
CA VAL A 37 -13.57 -1.48 1.38
C VAL A 37 -12.95 -0.16 1.77
N GLU A 38 -11.73 -0.20 2.29
CA GLU A 38 -10.94 1.01 2.50
C GLU A 38 -10.25 1.40 1.18
N VAL A 39 -10.41 2.65 0.76
CA VAL A 39 -9.78 3.18 -0.46
C VAL A 39 -8.82 4.30 -0.07
N ALA A 40 -7.60 4.27 -0.62
CA ALA A 40 -6.55 5.24 -0.29
C ALA A 40 -5.73 5.64 -1.52
N PRO A 41 -6.08 6.75 -2.20
CA PRO A 41 -5.20 7.36 -3.19
C PRO A 41 -3.96 7.99 -2.55
N LEU A 42 -2.81 7.82 -3.21
CA LEU A 42 -1.53 8.44 -2.86
C LEU A 42 -1.10 9.37 -4.00
N PRO A 43 -1.49 10.64 -3.98
CA PRO A 43 -1.07 11.62 -4.98
C PRO A 43 0.32 12.19 -4.67
N SER A 44 0.90 12.91 -5.65
CA SER A 44 2.17 13.60 -5.46
C SER A 44 2.04 14.81 -4.53
N PHE A 45 3.11 15.17 -3.83
CA PHE A 45 3.16 16.21 -2.79
C PHE A 45 2.44 17.53 -3.13
N PRO A 46 2.60 18.13 -4.33
CA PRO A 46 2.01 19.45 -4.64
C PRO A 46 0.47 19.50 -4.60
N VAL A 47 -0.20 18.36 -4.50
CA VAL A 47 -1.67 18.29 -4.51
C VAL A 47 -2.25 17.65 -3.25
N LEU A 48 -1.43 17.37 -2.24
CA LEU A 48 -1.91 16.72 -1.00
C LEU A 48 -2.94 17.57 -0.28
N GLU A 49 -2.68 18.87 -0.08
CA GLU A 49 -3.63 19.77 0.60
C GLU A 49 -4.97 19.81 -0.12
N SER A 50 -4.97 19.95 -1.46
CA SER A 50 -6.21 19.94 -2.23
C SER A 50 -6.92 18.57 -2.22
N THR A 51 -6.17 17.47 -2.07
CA THR A 51 -6.73 16.13 -1.89
C THR A 51 -7.38 16.01 -0.51
N ALA A 52 -6.69 16.43 0.55
CA ALA A 52 -7.24 16.47 1.91
C ALA A 52 -8.56 17.24 1.97
N GLN A 53 -8.61 18.45 1.39
CA GLN A 53 -9.81 19.25 1.31
C GLN A 53 -10.96 18.57 0.56
N THR A 54 -10.66 17.89 -0.55
CA THR A 54 -11.69 17.20 -1.34
C THR A 54 -12.25 15.97 -0.63
N LEU A 55 -11.42 15.29 0.19
CA LEU A 55 -11.77 14.04 0.87
C LEU A 55 -12.27 14.25 2.31
N ALA A 56 -12.24 15.47 2.85
CA ALA A 56 -12.52 15.77 4.27
C ALA A 56 -13.83 15.18 4.80
N ASP A 57 -14.90 15.25 4.00
CA ASP A 57 -16.24 14.77 4.38
C ASP A 57 -16.59 13.42 3.73
N THR A 58 -15.58 12.61 3.39
CA THR A 58 -15.77 11.31 2.74
C THR A 58 -15.21 10.19 3.60
N ALA A 59 -15.62 8.94 3.30
CA ALA A 59 -15.05 7.74 3.90
C ALA A 59 -13.75 7.26 3.20
N ILE A 60 -13.22 8.03 2.22
CA ILE A 60 -12.02 7.69 1.47
C ILE A 60 -10.81 8.21 2.23
N ALA A 61 -9.94 7.30 2.68
CA ALA A 61 -8.64 7.65 3.22
C ALA A 61 -7.69 8.15 2.11
N TRP A 62 -6.54 8.70 2.48
CA TRP A 62 -5.52 9.08 1.52
C TRP A 62 -4.12 8.98 2.12
N GLY A 63 -3.11 9.03 1.25
CA GLY A 63 -1.72 8.88 1.65
C GLY A 63 -0.75 9.74 0.83
N ALA A 64 0.52 9.64 1.17
CA ALA A 64 1.64 10.24 0.45
C ALA A 64 2.51 9.16 -0.18
N GLN A 65 3.24 9.52 -1.24
CA GLN A 65 4.09 8.60 -2.00
C GLN A 65 5.50 8.44 -1.41
N ASP A 66 5.84 9.22 -0.39
CA ASP A 66 7.14 9.22 0.29
C ASP A 66 7.13 10.17 1.49
N CYS A 67 8.22 10.19 2.29
CA CYS A 67 8.54 11.22 3.27
C CYS A 67 10.05 11.33 3.47
N ALA A 68 10.49 12.34 4.24
CA ALA A 68 11.87 12.47 4.69
C ALA A 68 12.27 11.31 5.62
N SER A 69 13.56 10.98 5.64
CA SER A 69 14.14 9.93 6.52
C SER A 69 14.54 10.43 7.90
N SER A 70 14.32 11.70 8.20
CA SER A 70 14.63 12.33 9.49
C SER A 70 13.49 13.23 9.95
N GLU A 71 13.58 13.65 11.19
CA GLU A 71 12.72 14.69 11.77
C GLU A 71 12.82 16.02 10.98
N ALA A 72 11.85 16.90 11.22
CA ALA A 72 11.82 18.23 10.60
C ALA A 72 13.14 18.99 10.87
N GLY A 73 13.71 19.56 9.81
CA GLY A 73 15.03 20.22 9.89
C GLY A 73 15.59 20.71 8.56
N ALA A 74 16.90 20.84 8.48
CA ALA A 74 17.60 21.42 7.33
C ALA A 74 17.74 20.45 6.15
N GLN A 75 16.60 20.04 5.56
CA GLN A 75 16.51 19.15 4.40
C GLN A 75 15.67 19.79 3.30
N THR A 76 16.28 20.76 2.60
CA THR A 76 15.59 21.51 1.55
C THR A 76 15.00 20.61 0.47
N GLY A 77 13.68 20.69 0.28
CA GLY A 77 12.95 19.93 -0.75
C GLY A 77 12.28 18.67 -0.24
N GLU A 78 12.58 18.21 0.98
CA GLU A 78 11.93 17.06 1.62
C GLU A 78 10.61 17.46 2.32
N VAL A 79 9.77 16.46 2.55
CA VAL A 79 8.51 16.59 3.27
C VAL A 79 8.54 15.66 4.50
N SER A 80 8.41 16.24 5.70
CA SER A 80 8.42 15.45 6.93
C SER A 80 7.12 14.67 7.13
N ALA A 81 7.20 13.53 7.82
CA ALA A 81 6.02 12.75 8.19
C ALA A 81 5.06 13.53 9.11
N GLU A 82 5.58 14.44 9.94
CA GLU A 82 4.78 15.32 10.81
C GLU A 82 3.86 16.23 10.00
N VAL A 83 4.38 16.88 8.94
CA VAL A 83 3.56 17.71 8.04
C VAL A 83 2.50 16.87 7.32
N LEU A 84 2.82 15.65 6.93
CA LEU A 84 1.84 14.73 6.33
C LEU A 84 0.73 14.38 7.33
N ALA A 85 1.07 14.15 8.60
CA ALA A 85 0.10 13.88 9.66
C ALA A 85 -0.78 15.11 9.94
N GLU A 86 -0.20 16.31 9.98
CA GLU A 86 -0.91 17.59 10.16
C GLU A 86 -1.95 17.82 9.05
N LEU A 87 -1.64 17.43 7.80
CA LEU A 87 -2.56 17.48 6.67
C LEU A 87 -3.68 16.43 6.73
N GLY A 88 -3.62 15.46 7.67
CA GLY A 88 -4.59 14.37 7.79
C GLY A 88 -4.29 13.16 6.91
N CYS A 89 -3.03 13.00 6.47
CA CYS A 89 -2.55 11.82 5.78
C CYS A 89 -2.73 10.59 6.67
N ARG A 90 -3.10 9.46 6.09
CA ARG A 90 -3.21 8.19 6.83
C ARG A 90 -2.10 7.21 6.49
N TYR A 91 -1.71 7.14 5.23
CA TYR A 91 -0.71 6.22 4.71
C TYR A 91 0.49 6.95 4.14
N VAL A 92 1.68 6.40 4.31
CA VAL A 92 2.87 6.85 3.60
C VAL A 92 3.54 5.65 2.95
N GLU A 93 3.64 5.69 1.63
CA GLU A 93 4.39 4.72 0.84
C GLU A 93 5.88 4.86 1.12
N VAL A 94 6.56 3.78 1.47
CA VAL A 94 7.99 3.75 1.74
C VAL A 94 8.66 2.55 1.09
N GLY A 95 9.87 2.74 0.58
CA GLY A 95 10.67 1.68 0.01
C GLY A 95 10.19 1.15 -1.34
N HIS A 96 9.34 1.90 -2.07
CA HIS A 96 8.91 1.51 -3.41
C HIS A 96 10.09 1.21 -4.34
N ALA A 97 9.98 0.19 -5.18
CA ALA A 97 11.06 -0.26 -6.08
C ALA A 97 11.65 0.85 -6.95
N GLU A 98 10.83 1.80 -7.42
CA GLU A 98 11.32 2.96 -8.20
C GLU A 98 12.22 3.86 -7.36
N ARG A 99 11.91 4.08 -6.07
CA ARG A 99 12.74 4.91 -5.19
C ARG A 99 14.06 4.24 -4.84
N ARG A 100 14.03 2.95 -4.56
CA ARG A 100 15.24 2.15 -4.34
C ARG A 100 16.16 2.22 -5.58
N ARG A 101 15.59 2.07 -6.78
CA ARG A 101 16.34 2.06 -8.03
C ARG A 101 16.81 3.45 -8.49
N LEU A 102 15.94 4.47 -8.45
CA LEU A 102 16.18 5.77 -9.07
C LEU A 102 16.84 6.77 -8.12
N PHE A 103 16.60 6.64 -6.83
CA PHE A 103 17.08 7.55 -5.80
C PHE A 103 18.06 6.87 -4.82
N ALA A 104 18.45 5.61 -5.12
CA ALA A 104 19.39 4.83 -4.33
C ALA A 104 18.98 4.69 -2.85
N GLU A 105 17.69 4.61 -2.58
CA GLU A 105 17.20 4.35 -1.22
C GLU A 105 17.54 2.93 -0.81
N ASP A 106 18.50 2.82 0.08
CA ASP A 106 18.91 1.55 0.69
C ASP A 106 17.96 1.15 1.84
N GLN A 107 18.18 -0.03 2.38
CA GLN A 107 17.37 -0.56 3.48
C GLN A 107 17.42 0.36 4.72
N ALA A 108 18.57 0.95 5.03
CA ALA A 108 18.72 1.83 6.19
C ALA A 108 17.86 3.11 6.02
N THR A 109 17.85 3.68 4.81
CA THR A 109 17.01 4.84 4.46
C THR A 109 15.53 4.50 4.58
N VAL A 110 15.11 3.34 4.05
CA VAL A 110 13.69 2.91 4.10
C VAL A 110 13.24 2.67 5.56
N LEU A 111 14.07 2.03 6.39
CA LEU A 111 13.80 1.87 7.81
C LEU A 111 13.71 3.22 8.54
N ALA A 112 14.63 4.16 8.23
CA ALA A 112 14.59 5.51 8.80
C ALA A 112 13.29 6.24 8.45
N LYS A 113 12.85 6.22 7.19
CA LYS A 113 11.54 6.76 6.76
C LYS A 113 10.38 6.10 7.50
N THR A 114 10.41 4.78 7.62
CA THR A 114 9.36 4.02 8.32
C THR A 114 9.24 4.45 9.78
N ARG A 115 10.36 4.66 10.47
CA ARG A 115 10.36 5.21 11.84
C ARG A 115 9.68 6.58 11.91
N GLN A 116 9.98 7.49 10.97
CA GLN A 116 9.34 8.81 10.92
C GLN A 116 7.82 8.70 10.73
N VAL A 117 7.37 7.82 9.84
CA VAL A 117 5.94 7.56 9.60
C VAL A 117 5.26 7.05 10.87
N ILE A 118 5.87 6.07 11.56
CA ILE A 118 5.35 5.51 12.81
C ILE A 118 5.31 6.57 13.93
N GLN A 119 6.38 7.35 14.10
CA GLN A 119 6.47 8.40 15.11
C GLN A 119 5.42 9.49 14.92
N ALA A 120 5.10 9.81 13.67
CA ALA A 120 4.02 10.75 13.33
C ALA A 120 2.60 10.14 13.50
N GLY A 121 2.48 8.89 13.94
CA GLY A 121 1.20 8.20 14.12
C GLY A 121 0.54 7.74 12.80
N LEU A 122 1.28 7.77 11.70
CA LEU A 122 0.81 7.36 10.39
C LEU A 122 1.03 5.87 10.16
N THR A 123 0.35 5.30 9.17
CA THR A 123 0.50 3.90 8.79
C THR A 123 1.50 3.77 7.64
N PRO A 124 2.65 3.09 7.85
CA PRO A 124 3.55 2.78 6.76
C PRO A 124 2.88 1.84 5.74
N LEU A 125 2.96 2.18 4.44
CA LEU A 125 2.73 1.30 3.32
C LEU A 125 4.11 0.91 2.81
N TYR A 126 4.64 -0.18 3.35
CA TYR A 126 6.00 -0.64 3.16
C TYR A 126 6.07 -1.60 1.97
N CYS A 127 6.81 -1.21 0.93
CA CYS A 127 6.96 -2.02 -0.28
C CYS A 127 8.07 -3.06 -0.10
N VAL A 128 7.73 -4.33 -0.37
CA VAL A 128 8.64 -5.48 -0.36
C VAL A 128 8.52 -6.25 -1.67
N GLY A 129 9.58 -6.89 -2.10
CA GLY A 129 9.54 -7.75 -3.29
C GLY A 129 10.90 -8.09 -3.85
N GLU A 130 10.96 -9.21 -4.50
CA GLU A 130 12.17 -9.71 -5.15
C GLU A 130 12.46 -8.99 -6.47
N LEU A 131 13.74 -8.71 -6.73
CA LEU A 131 14.20 -8.00 -7.93
C LEU A 131 14.16 -8.89 -9.19
N GLU A 132 14.44 -10.18 -9.03
CA GLU A 132 14.52 -11.15 -10.11
C GLU A 132 13.46 -12.23 -9.92
N HIS A 133 12.98 -12.81 -11.00
CA HIS A 133 12.02 -13.91 -10.93
C HIS A 133 12.62 -15.09 -10.13
N ARG A 134 11.90 -15.51 -9.11
CA ARG A 134 12.24 -16.63 -8.21
C ARG A 134 11.05 -17.59 -8.11
N THR A 135 11.25 -18.73 -7.47
CA THR A 135 10.10 -19.55 -7.07
C THR A 135 9.26 -18.79 -6.03
N PRO A 136 7.94 -19.00 -5.94
CA PRO A 136 7.10 -18.31 -4.95
C PRO A 136 7.62 -18.42 -3.53
N ARG A 137 8.15 -19.59 -3.16
CA ARG A 137 8.75 -19.81 -1.84
C ARG A 137 9.99 -18.92 -1.61
N ALA A 138 10.93 -18.90 -2.54
CA ALA A 138 12.13 -18.07 -2.42
C ALA A 138 11.82 -16.57 -2.45
N ALA A 139 10.82 -16.14 -3.23
CA ALA A 139 10.32 -14.79 -3.23
C ALA A 139 9.72 -14.41 -1.86
N ALA A 140 8.92 -15.30 -1.28
CA ALA A 140 8.36 -15.09 0.06
C ALA A 140 9.46 -15.01 1.13
N GLU A 141 10.50 -15.84 1.07
CA GLU A 141 11.63 -15.81 2.01
C GLU A 141 12.36 -14.44 1.97
N ILE A 142 12.54 -13.84 0.78
CA ILE A 142 13.12 -12.49 0.63
C ILE A 142 12.21 -11.43 1.28
N CYS A 143 10.91 -11.46 1.02
CA CYS A 143 9.95 -10.52 1.61
C CYS A 143 9.86 -10.67 3.14
N ILE A 144 9.93 -11.89 3.64
CA ILE A 144 9.94 -12.19 5.08
C ILE A 144 11.20 -11.65 5.75
N GLU A 145 12.38 -11.82 5.14
CA GLU A 145 13.62 -11.25 5.65
C GLU A 145 13.57 -9.73 5.73
N GLU A 146 13.03 -9.04 4.71
CA GLU A 146 12.83 -7.58 4.76
C GLU A 146 11.87 -7.18 5.88
N PHE A 147 10.77 -7.92 6.07
CA PHE A 147 9.83 -7.69 7.17
C PHE A 147 10.47 -7.93 8.54
N ASP A 148 11.27 -8.98 8.71
CA ASP A 148 11.93 -9.28 9.98
C ASP A 148 12.93 -8.18 10.37
N HIS A 149 13.66 -7.60 9.40
CA HIS A 149 14.49 -6.41 9.63
C HIS A 149 13.64 -5.21 10.08
N LEU A 150 12.49 -4.97 9.43
CA LEU A 150 11.57 -3.91 9.83
C LEU A 150 11.01 -4.14 11.25
N ALA A 151 10.57 -5.35 11.55
CA ALA A 151 9.99 -5.68 12.85
C ALA A 151 11.02 -5.55 13.99
N ALA A 152 12.28 -5.93 13.74
CA ALA A 152 13.37 -5.74 14.68
C ALA A 152 13.71 -4.25 14.91
N ASP A 153 13.65 -3.44 13.86
CA ASP A 153 13.89 -1.99 13.91
C ASP A 153 12.73 -1.21 14.57
N SER A 154 11.53 -1.71 14.47
CA SER A 154 10.29 -1.04 14.93
C SER A 154 9.45 -1.93 15.86
N PRO A 155 9.87 -2.13 17.12
CA PRO A 155 9.19 -3.02 18.07
C PRO A 155 7.73 -2.64 18.38
N VAL A 156 7.33 -1.39 18.12
CA VAL A 156 5.94 -0.92 18.29
C VAL A 156 4.94 -1.67 17.43
N LEU A 157 5.40 -2.30 16.34
CA LEU A 157 4.57 -3.15 15.48
C LEU A 157 4.02 -4.36 16.25
N ALA A 158 4.79 -4.93 17.17
CA ALA A 158 4.34 -6.01 18.05
C ALA A 158 3.25 -5.52 19.03
N GLY A 159 3.23 -4.25 19.36
CA GLY A 159 2.19 -3.58 20.15
C GLY A 159 0.91 -3.26 19.37
N GLY A 160 0.85 -3.61 18.08
CA GLY A 160 -0.34 -3.42 17.23
C GLY A 160 -0.38 -2.08 16.49
N HIS A 161 0.76 -1.39 16.32
CA HIS A 161 0.79 -0.25 15.39
C HIS A 161 0.44 -0.75 13.96
N PRO A 162 -0.45 -0.06 13.22
CA PRO A 162 -0.84 -0.48 11.89
C PRO A 162 0.34 -0.51 10.90
N LEU A 163 0.39 -1.54 10.06
CA LEU A 163 1.37 -1.70 9.00
C LEU A 163 0.68 -2.27 7.76
N VAL A 164 1.03 -1.77 6.58
CA VAL A 164 0.67 -2.38 5.30
C VAL A 164 1.96 -2.83 4.62
N LEU A 165 2.06 -4.11 4.28
CA LEU A 165 3.10 -4.67 3.43
C LEU A 165 2.55 -4.77 2.00
N ALA A 166 3.12 -4.02 1.07
CA ALA A 166 2.77 -4.08 -0.34
C ALA A 166 3.77 -5.00 -1.06
N TYR A 167 3.33 -6.20 -1.42
CA TYR A 167 4.16 -7.11 -2.19
C TYR A 167 4.17 -6.71 -3.67
N GLU A 168 5.33 -6.36 -4.18
CA GLU A 168 5.58 -5.98 -5.55
C GLU A 168 6.66 -6.87 -6.18
N PRO A 169 6.31 -7.88 -7.01
CA PRO A 169 7.31 -8.62 -7.79
C PRO A 169 7.98 -7.65 -8.77
N VAL A 170 9.17 -7.12 -8.43
CA VAL A 170 9.81 -6.01 -9.15
C VAL A 170 10.07 -6.36 -10.61
N TRP A 171 10.43 -7.62 -10.89
CA TRP A 171 10.63 -8.15 -12.24
C TRP A 171 9.36 -8.07 -13.13
N ALA A 172 8.16 -8.03 -12.53
CA ALA A 172 6.89 -7.97 -13.23
C ALA A 172 6.31 -6.54 -13.33
N ILE A 173 6.93 -5.54 -12.66
CA ILE A 173 6.49 -4.15 -12.73
C ILE A 173 6.77 -3.60 -14.14
N GLY A 174 5.70 -3.24 -14.86
CA GLY A 174 5.80 -2.74 -16.23
C GLY A 174 6.13 -3.80 -17.29
N ALA A 175 6.18 -5.07 -16.92
CA ALA A 175 6.29 -6.17 -17.87
C ALA A 175 5.03 -6.31 -18.72
N ALA A 176 5.13 -7.02 -19.85
CA ALA A 176 4.01 -7.28 -20.74
C ALA A 176 2.94 -8.18 -20.08
N GLU A 177 3.39 -9.10 -19.22
CA GLU A 177 2.51 -9.99 -18.47
C GLU A 177 2.69 -9.78 -16.95
N PRO A 178 1.59 -9.82 -16.19
CA PRO A 178 1.66 -9.76 -14.73
C PRO A 178 2.29 -11.04 -14.16
N ALA A 179 2.73 -10.98 -12.90
CA ALA A 179 3.12 -12.19 -12.18
C ALA A 179 1.92 -13.17 -12.13
N PRO A 180 2.18 -14.49 -12.29
CA PRO A 180 1.11 -15.49 -12.22
C PRO A 180 0.34 -15.40 -10.90
N ALA A 181 -0.99 -15.50 -10.95
CA ALA A 181 -1.84 -15.37 -9.77
C ALA A 181 -1.46 -16.35 -8.64
N GLY A 182 -1.09 -17.59 -8.99
CA GLY A 182 -0.62 -18.59 -8.02
C GLY A 182 0.70 -18.18 -7.33
N HIS A 183 1.61 -17.52 -8.07
CA HIS A 183 2.83 -16.96 -7.50
C HIS A 183 2.50 -15.88 -6.47
N ALA A 184 1.71 -14.88 -6.87
CA ALA A 184 1.31 -13.79 -6.00
C ALA A 184 0.55 -14.28 -4.76
N ALA A 185 -0.36 -15.24 -4.92
CA ALA A 185 -1.11 -15.82 -3.82
C ALA A 185 -0.22 -16.54 -2.80
N GLU A 186 0.74 -17.35 -3.27
CA GLU A 186 1.66 -18.06 -2.37
C GLU A 186 2.56 -17.09 -1.61
N VAL A 187 3.13 -16.07 -2.29
CA VAL A 187 4.02 -15.09 -1.62
C VAL A 187 3.24 -14.27 -0.60
N CYS A 188 2.10 -13.69 -0.98
CA CYS A 188 1.27 -12.91 -0.06
C CYS A 188 0.81 -13.76 1.14
N GLY A 189 0.38 -15.00 0.91
CA GLY A 189 -0.08 -15.88 1.98
C GLY A 189 1.01 -16.22 2.98
N ARG A 190 2.20 -16.60 2.52
CA ARG A 190 3.35 -16.90 3.38
C ARG A 190 3.83 -15.68 4.17
N LEU A 191 3.97 -14.53 3.49
CA LEU A 191 4.34 -13.26 4.12
C LEU A 191 3.33 -12.86 5.21
N ARG A 192 2.03 -12.94 4.89
CA ARG A 192 0.95 -12.61 5.82
C ARG A 192 0.95 -13.53 7.04
N GLU A 193 1.04 -14.84 6.85
CA GLU A 193 1.09 -15.81 7.95
C GLU A 193 2.29 -15.54 8.87
N HIS A 194 3.45 -15.26 8.31
CA HIS A 194 4.66 -14.95 9.08
C HIS A 194 4.51 -13.62 9.84
N ALA A 195 4.14 -12.56 9.13
CA ALA A 195 4.07 -11.21 9.69
C ALA A 195 3.04 -11.07 10.83
N LEU A 196 1.90 -11.78 10.75
CA LEU A 196 0.87 -11.78 11.79
C LEU A 196 1.36 -12.32 13.14
N ARG A 197 2.43 -13.13 13.18
CA ARG A 197 3.01 -13.65 14.43
C ARG A 197 3.68 -12.55 15.25
N THR A 198 4.21 -11.52 14.58
CA THR A 198 4.97 -10.42 15.20
C THR A 198 4.21 -9.10 15.18
N ALA A 199 3.50 -8.80 14.10
CA ALA A 199 2.75 -7.56 13.90
C ALA A 199 1.24 -7.88 13.73
N PRO A 200 0.47 -7.94 14.82
CA PRO A 200 -0.95 -8.38 14.76
C PRO A 200 -1.86 -7.41 13.99
N ALA A 201 -1.38 -6.19 13.69
CA ALA A 201 -2.09 -5.18 12.93
C ALA A 201 -1.59 -5.05 11.47
N VAL A 202 -0.85 -6.04 10.97
CA VAL A 202 -0.37 -6.04 9.58
C VAL A 202 -1.48 -6.41 8.60
N ARG A 203 -1.47 -5.74 7.45
CA ARG A 203 -2.19 -6.14 6.24
C ARG A 203 -1.19 -6.38 5.12
N VAL A 204 -1.38 -7.43 4.34
CA VAL A 204 -0.57 -7.71 3.14
C VAL A 204 -1.41 -7.44 1.91
N ILE A 205 -0.98 -6.54 1.04
CA ILE A 205 -1.66 -6.21 -0.21
C ILE A 205 -0.77 -6.52 -1.41
N TYR A 206 -1.37 -6.82 -2.54
CA TYR A 206 -0.62 -7.12 -3.77
C TYR A 206 -0.46 -5.88 -4.64
N GLY A 207 0.78 -5.51 -4.95
CA GLY A 207 1.18 -4.31 -5.68
C GLY A 207 1.76 -4.55 -7.08
N GLY A 208 1.67 -5.75 -7.62
CA GLY A 208 2.07 -6.02 -9.01
C GLY A 208 1.11 -5.41 -10.02
N ALA A 209 1.13 -5.90 -11.28
CA ALA A 209 0.22 -5.46 -12.33
C ALA A 209 -1.22 -5.91 -12.02
N ALA A 210 -1.89 -5.21 -11.11
CA ALA A 210 -3.23 -5.52 -10.63
C ALA A 210 -4.30 -4.75 -11.42
N GLY A 211 -5.43 -5.41 -11.66
CA GLY A 211 -6.62 -4.89 -12.32
C GLY A 211 -7.86 -5.73 -11.98
N PRO A 212 -8.97 -5.60 -12.72
CA PRO A 212 -10.16 -6.41 -12.51
C PRO A 212 -9.86 -7.91 -12.57
N GLY A 213 -10.45 -8.68 -11.65
CA GLY A 213 -10.23 -10.12 -11.51
C GLY A 213 -9.03 -10.50 -10.65
N THR A 214 -8.12 -9.57 -10.38
CA THR A 214 -6.91 -9.85 -9.58
C THR A 214 -7.26 -10.23 -8.15
N PHE A 215 -8.13 -9.45 -7.49
CA PHE A 215 -8.47 -9.71 -6.09
C PHE A 215 -9.20 -11.05 -5.91
N THR A 216 -10.02 -11.43 -6.88
CA THR A 216 -10.72 -12.73 -6.87
C THR A 216 -9.76 -13.91 -6.73
N GLY A 217 -8.59 -13.84 -7.38
CA GLY A 217 -7.54 -14.86 -7.26
C GLY A 217 -6.69 -14.78 -5.99
N LEU A 218 -6.74 -13.67 -5.26
CA LEU A 218 -5.88 -13.39 -4.11
C LEU A 218 -6.62 -13.24 -2.77
N LYS A 219 -7.94 -13.26 -2.76
CA LYS A 219 -8.81 -12.93 -1.61
C LYS A 219 -8.53 -13.73 -0.33
N GLU A 220 -7.98 -14.94 -0.45
CA GLU A 220 -7.63 -15.79 0.69
C GLU A 220 -6.20 -15.50 1.20
N SER A 221 -5.36 -14.88 0.37
CA SER A 221 -3.92 -14.71 0.60
C SER A 221 -3.51 -13.25 0.83
N ALA A 222 -4.30 -12.28 0.33
CA ALA A 222 -4.03 -10.86 0.46
C ALA A 222 -5.20 -10.10 1.08
N ASP A 223 -4.88 -9.02 1.78
CA ASP A 223 -5.85 -8.14 2.44
C ASP A 223 -6.24 -6.94 1.56
N GLY A 224 -5.87 -6.95 0.28
CA GLY A 224 -6.19 -5.89 -0.66
C GLY A 224 -5.25 -5.80 -1.85
N LEU A 225 -5.31 -4.66 -2.55
CA LEU A 225 -4.52 -4.37 -3.74
C LEU A 225 -3.83 -3.00 -3.63
N PHE A 226 -2.65 -2.90 -4.21
CA PHE A 226 -1.94 -1.64 -4.42
C PHE A 226 -1.85 -1.39 -5.93
N LEU A 227 -2.62 -0.44 -6.43
CA LEU A 227 -2.81 -0.18 -7.85
C LEU A 227 -1.88 0.92 -8.34
N GLY A 228 -1.39 0.75 -9.56
CA GLY A 228 -0.63 1.76 -10.29
C GLY A 228 -1.43 2.37 -11.44
N ARG A 229 -0.83 2.43 -12.64
CA ARG A 229 -1.36 3.10 -13.84
C ARG A 229 -2.78 2.69 -14.24
N PHE A 230 -3.19 1.48 -14.00
CA PHE A 230 -4.55 1.01 -14.30
C PHE A 230 -5.61 1.89 -13.63
N ALA A 231 -5.38 2.31 -12.38
CA ALA A 231 -6.29 3.14 -11.60
C ALA A 231 -6.23 4.64 -11.93
N HIS A 232 -5.44 5.07 -12.93
CA HIS A 232 -5.48 6.46 -13.43
C HIS A 232 -6.78 6.78 -14.18
N ASP A 233 -7.53 5.76 -14.60
CA ASP A 233 -8.94 5.88 -14.96
C ASP A 233 -9.79 5.66 -13.69
N PRO A 234 -10.54 6.66 -13.20
CA PRO A 234 -11.40 6.51 -12.02
C PRO A 234 -12.46 5.42 -12.16
N HIS A 235 -12.96 5.17 -13.37
CA HIS A 235 -13.92 4.09 -13.64
C HIS A 235 -13.28 2.71 -13.49
N ALA A 236 -12.02 2.58 -13.91
CA ALA A 236 -11.26 1.35 -13.73
C ALA A 236 -11.03 1.07 -12.23
N LEU A 237 -10.70 2.10 -11.45
CA LEU A 237 -10.62 2.00 -9.98
C LEU A 237 -11.97 1.56 -9.39
N ALA A 238 -13.06 2.22 -9.77
CA ALA A 238 -14.39 1.87 -9.27
C ALA A 238 -14.77 0.42 -9.56
N THR A 239 -14.38 -0.12 -10.72
CA THR A 239 -14.58 -1.53 -11.07
C THR A 239 -13.84 -2.47 -10.11
N VAL A 240 -12.58 -2.18 -9.79
CA VAL A 240 -11.80 -2.98 -8.83
C VAL A 240 -12.38 -2.87 -7.42
N VAL A 241 -12.77 -1.66 -6.97
CA VAL A 241 -13.40 -1.48 -5.65
C VAL A 241 -14.71 -2.27 -5.56
N ALA A 242 -15.52 -2.29 -6.62
CA ALA A 242 -16.75 -3.08 -6.68
C ALA A 242 -16.48 -4.60 -6.57
N GLU A 243 -15.44 -5.11 -7.24
CA GLU A 243 -14.99 -6.50 -7.11
C GLU A 243 -14.60 -6.83 -5.67
N VAL A 244 -13.72 -6.00 -5.07
CA VAL A 244 -13.26 -6.20 -3.69
C VAL A 244 -14.44 -6.17 -2.69
N ARG A 245 -15.39 -5.25 -2.90
CA ARG A 245 -16.62 -5.13 -2.08
C ARG A 245 -17.47 -6.41 -2.11
N GLN A 246 -17.64 -7.03 -3.27
CA GLN A 246 -18.40 -8.28 -3.39
C GLN A 246 -17.80 -9.40 -2.53
N HIS A 247 -16.47 -9.48 -2.46
CA HIS A 247 -15.77 -10.47 -1.62
C HIS A 247 -15.77 -10.13 -0.13
N ALA A 248 -15.79 -8.83 0.23
CA ALA A 248 -15.86 -8.37 1.61
C ALA A 248 -17.24 -8.64 2.25
N ILE A 249 -18.35 -8.53 1.47
CA ILE A 249 -19.70 -8.74 1.95
C ILE A 249 -20.04 -10.23 2.08
N ASN A 250 -19.38 -11.13 1.33
CA ASN A 250 -19.59 -12.57 1.35
C ASN A 250 -18.41 -13.34 1.99
N PRO A 251 -18.18 -13.24 3.31
CA PRO A 251 -17.01 -13.86 3.95
C PRO A 251 -17.15 -15.39 4.12
N ARG A 252 -17.86 -16.09 3.24
CA ARG A 252 -18.19 -17.53 3.40
C ARG A 252 -17.00 -18.48 3.25
N THR A 253 -15.74 -18.02 3.28
CA THR A 253 -14.56 -18.90 3.18
C THR A 253 -13.34 -18.49 4.01
N ARG A 254 -13.42 -17.52 4.90
CA ARG A 254 -12.34 -17.38 5.91
C ARG A 254 -12.50 -18.49 6.95
N THR A 255 -12.20 -19.72 6.59
CA THR A 255 -11.97 -20.80 7.57
C THR A 255 -10.80 -20.37 8.43
N ARG A 256 -11.09 -19.98 9.67
CA ARG A 256 -10.08 -20.03 10.73
C ARG A 256 -9.62 -21.49 10.76
N SER A 257 -8.46 -21.77 10.17
CA SER A 257 -7.75 -23.00 10.51
C SER A 257 -7.33 -22.83 11.96
N GLY A 258 -8.24 -23.29 12.84
CA GLY A 258 -7.91 -23.53 14.22
C GLY A 258 -6.98 -24.73 14.27
N TYR A 259 -5.80 -24.51 14.82
CA TYR A 259 -5.13 -25.45 15.75
C TYR A 259 -4.03 -24.66 16.46
#